data_2f70faadeeabe323b2d26f277f5c0dd1
#
_entry.id   2f70faadeeabe323b2d26f277f5c0dd1
#
_cell.length_a   1.000
_cell.length_b   1.000
_cell.length_c   1.000
_cell.angle_alpha   90.00
_cell.angle_beta   90.00
_cell.angle_gamma   90.00
#
_symmetry.space_group_name_H-M   'P 1'
#
loop_
_entity.id
_entity.type
_entity.pdbx_description
1 polymer ?
#
loop_
_entity_poly.entity_id
_entity_poly.type
_entity_poly.pdbx_seq_one_letter_code
_entity_poly.pdbx_strand_id
1 'polypeptide(L)'
;MDRPIILSNPEEWNFTDYIDSLIQKDEAVDLEFKSAKDGLPNSLWDTYSSFANTDGGVIVLGVKEHKQQFTVEGLSKEQIIQYKKDFWNQVNNPDCINENLLSDNDLYEGCYKDKGLLIIYVPRASRIQRPIYRTKNPFGGHTFKRNNEGDYKCTDTEVKRMIADSDESHPRDSRILANYSMDDIDNETLTQYRQLFANLKPTHPWLSLNDLEFLTKLEAYRKDRHTREEGFTLAGILMFGKTESITDPECAPNYFPDYREHLTEDSSIRWTDRICPDGTWETNLFQFYRRVYSKLTTLLSKPFQIKDGIRIDETTTH
;
A
#
# COMPACT_ATOMS: atom_id res chain seq x y z
N MET A 1 -7.90 1.87 1.33
CA MET A 1 -9.31 1.93 1.78
C MET A 1 -10.14 1.08 0.84
N ASP A 2 -11.00 0.23 1.38
CA ASP A 2 -11.94 -0.51 0.54
C ASP A 2 -12.99 0.46 -0.03
N ARG A 3 -13.49 0.14 -1.23
CA ARG A 3 -14.53 0.92 -1.87
C ARG A 3 -15.75 1.04 -0.96
N PRO A 4 -16.31 2.26 -0.75
CA PRO A 4 -17.48 2.42 0.10
C PRO A 4 -18.63 1.51 -0.31
N ILE A 5 -19.27 0.87 0.66
CA ILE A 5 -20.35 -0.11 0.43
C ILE A 5 -21.48 0.50 -0.41
N ILE A 6 -21.80 1.78 -0.21
CA ILE A 6 -22.84 2.48 -0.99
C ILE A 6 -22.50 2.53 -2.49
N LEU A 7 -21.22 2.52 -2.85
CA LEU A 7 -20.79 2.50 -4.27
C LEU A 7 -20.75 1.07 -4.83
N SER A 8 -20.72 0.06 -3.94
CA SER A 8 -20.72 -1.35 -4.32
C SER A 8 -22.13 -1.93 -4.41
N ASN A 9 -23.04 -1.53 -3.49
CA ASN A 9 -24.45 -1.98 -3.42
C ASN A 9 -25.36 -0.80 -3.09
N PRO A 10 -25.65 0.11 -4.04
CA PRO A 10 -26.44 1.32 -3.78
C PRO A 10 -27.88 1.04 -3.34
N GLU A 11 -28.45 -0.13 -3.67
CA GLU A 11 -29.81 -0.50 -3.34
C GLU A 11 -30.00 -0.98 -1.89
N GLU A 12 -28.91 -1.39 -1.25
CA GLU A 12 -28.93 -1.94 0.13
C GLU A 12 -28.74 -0.85 1.19
N TRP A 13 -28.33 0.36 0.81
CA TRP A 13 -27.98 1.41 1.76
C TRP A 13 -28.82 2.68 1.59
N ASN A 14 -29.23 3.26 2.73
CA ASN A 14 -29.84 4.57 2.74
C ASN A 14 -28.75 5.65 2.58
N PHE A 15 -28.85 6.42 1.49
CA PHE A 15 -27.88 7.50 1.18
C PHE A 15 -27.81 8.54 2.30
N THR A 16 -28.95 8.87 2.93
CA THR A 16 -28.99 9.85 4.04
C THR A 16 -28.20 9.35 5.24
N ASP A 17 -28.40 8.08 5.64
CA ASP A 17 -27.68 7.48 6.76
C ASP A 17 -26.17 7.41 6.49
N TYR A 18 -25.78 7.14 5.25
CA TYR A 18 -24.38 7.17 4.84
C TYR A 18 -23.76 8.55 5.00
N ILE A 19 -24.42 9.60 4.49
CA ILE A 19 -23.94 10.98 4.63
C ILE A 19 -23.92 11.43 6.10
N ASP A 20 -24.94 11.10 6.90
CA ASP A 20 -24.93 11.37 8.33
C ASP A 20 -23.75 10.69 9.03
N SER A 21 -23.39 9.47 8.63
CA SER A 21 -22.22 8.77 9.16
C SER A 21 -20.89 9.44 8.80
N LEU A 22 -20.80 10.00 7.59
CA LEU A 22 -19.61 10.73 7.15
C LEU A 22 -19.45 12.06 7.89
N ILE A 23 -20.54 12.81 8.03
CA ILE A 23 -20.54 14.10 8.75
C ILE A 23 -20.19 13.92 10.24
N GLN A 24 -20.57 12.79 10.85
CA GLN A 24 -20.24 12.50 12.25
C GLN A 24 -18.79 12.09 12.47
N LYS A 25 -18.10 11.61 11.42
CA LYS A 25 -16.70 11.19 11.51
C LYS A 25 -15.70 12.34 11.47
N ASP A 26 -16.14 13.54 11.16
CA ASP A 26 -15.31 14.68 10.76
C ASP A 26 -14.47 14.41 9.52
N GLU A 27 -13.73 15.40 9.00
CA GLU A 27 -12.73 15.13 7.97
C GLU A 27 -11.66 14.19 8.52
N ALA A 28 -11.40 13.13 7.79
CA ALA A 28 -10.44 12.10 8.13
C ALA A 28 -9.39 11.97 7.01
N VAL A 29 -8.40 11.14 7.25
CA VAL A 29 -7.34 10.85 6.26
C VAL A 29 -7.92 10.44 4.89
N ASP A 30 -9.11 9.86 4.88
CA ASP A 30 -9.78 9.26 3.72
C ASP A 30 -11.09 9.94 3.31
N LEU A 31 -11.39 11.13 3.86
CA LEU A 31 -12.63 11.88 3.58
C LEU A 31 -12.34 13.37 3.39
N GLU A 32 -12.98 13.96 2.38
CA GLU A 32 -12.89 15.40 2.08
C GLU A 32 -14.25 15.95 1.65
N PHE A 33 -14.64 17.07 2.23
CA PHE A 33 -15.85 17.80 1.86
C PHE A 33 -15.53 19.04 1.04
N LYS A 34 -16.30 19.29 -0.03
CA LYS A 34 -16.14 20.51 -0.86
C LYS A 34 -17.49 21.10 -1.20
N SER A 35 -17.60 22.43 -1.03
CA SER A 35 -18.86 23.17 -1.33
C SER A 35 -19.27 23.02 -2.80
N ALA A 36 -18.35 23.20 -3.72
CA ALA A 36 -18.59 23.14 -5.17
C ALA A 36 -19.76 24.04 -5.66
N LYS A 37 -20.09 25.13 -4.92
CA LYS A 37 -21.21 26.02 -5.26
C LYS A 37 -21.02 26.74 -6.59
N ASP A 38 -19.79 27.16 -6.88
CA ASP A 38 -19.44 27.98 -8.05
C ASP A 38 -18.69 27.19 -9.13
N GLY A 39 -18.76 25.86 -9.12
CA GLY A 39 -18.09 24.94 -10.03
C GLY A 39 -17.22 23.92 -9.31
N LEU A 40 -16.59 23.03 -10.09
CA LEU A 40 -15.61 22.10 -9.53
C LEU A 40 -14.40 22.89 -9.00
N PRO A 41 -14.10 22.79 -7.69
CA PRO A 41 -12.99 23.55 -7.12
C PRO A 41 -11.65 23.01 -7.65
N ASN A 42 -10.73 23.91 -7.96
CA ASN A 42 -9.42 23.53 -8.49
C ASN A 42 -8.61 22.66 -7.50
N SER A 43 -8.85 22.81 -6.19
CA SER A 43 -8.29 21.95 -5.13
C SER A 43 -8.80 20.51 -5.16
N LEU A 44 -9.84 20.19 -5.92
CA LEU A 44 -10.32 18.81 -6.14
C LEU A 44 -9.18 17.92 -6.64
N TRP A 45 -8.34 18.45 -7.54
CA TRP A 45 -7.26 17.71 -8.16
C TRP A 45 -6.04 17.53 -7.25
N ASP A 46 -5.85 18.42 -6.29
CA ASP A 46 -4.86 18.24 -5.23
C ASP A 46 -5.27 17.06 -4.35
N THR A 47 -6.55 17.02 -3.94
CA THR A 47 -7.13 15.91 -3.17
C THR A 47 -7.15 14.60 -3.96
N TYR A 48 -7.47 14.63 -5.26
CA TYR A 48 -7.39 13.45 -6.11
C TYR A 48 -5.98 12.85 -6.12
N SER A 49 -4.96 13.67 -6.40
CA SER A 49 -3.56 13.25 -6.36
C SER A 49 -3.17 12.71 -4.99
N SER A 50 -3.59 13.39 -3.94
CA SER A 50 -3.28 13.06 -2.55
C SER A 50 -3.85 11.71 -2.15
N PHE A 51 -5.13 11.47 -2.39
CA PHE A 51 -5.79 10.19 -2.12
C PHE A 51 -5.19 9.05 -2.94
N ALA A 52 -5.00 9.26 -4.24
CA ALA A 52 -4.42 8.26 -5.13
C ALA A 52 -3.00 7.81 -4.72
N ASN A 53 -2.18 8.74 -4.25
CA ASN A 53 -0.81 8.45 -3.81
C ASN A 53 -0.72 7.88 -2.39
N THR A 54 -1.80 7.94 -1.60
CA THR A 54 -1.81 7.46 -0.21
C THR A 54 -2.67 6.20 -0.07
N ASP A 55 -3.84 6.27 0.50
CA ASP A 55 -4.68 5.09 0.79
C ASP A 55 -6.04 5.11 0.08
N GLY A 56 -6.23 6.04 -0.86
CA GLY A 56 -7.50 6.34 -1.47
C GLY A 56 -8.39 7.20 -0.56
N GLY A 57 -9.59 7.52 -1.01
CA GLY A 57 -10.52 8.30 -0.20
C GLY A 57 -11.80 8.69 -0.93
N VAL A 58 -12.67 9.38 -0.23
CA VAL A 58 -13.97 9.85 -0.69
C VAL A 58 -14.01 11.37 -0.69
N ILE A 59 -14.43 11.96 -1.80
CA ILE A 59 -14.69 13.40 -1.91
C ILE A 59 -16.20 13.58 -2.05
N VAL A 60 -16.79 14.43 -1.20
CA VAL A 60 -18.20 14.75 -1.22
C VAL A 60 -18.39 16.21 -1.65
N LEU A 61 -19.04 16.43 -2.79
CA LEU A 61 -19.35 17.76 -3.30
C LEU A 61 -20.77 18.19 -2.90
N GLY A 62 -20.92 19.46 -2.53
CA GLY A 62 -22.16 20.07 -2.04
C GLY A 62 -22.21 20.21 -0.51
N VAL A 63 -21.10 19.94 0.16
CA VAL A 63 -20.93 20.15 1.60
C VAL A 63 -19.84 21.20 1.84
N LYS A 64 -20.14 22.19 2.65
CA LYS A 64 -19.20 23.25 3.04
C LYS A 64 -18.72 22.99 4.46
N GLU A 65 -17.41 22.97 4.63
CA GLU A 65 -16.78 23.03 5.94
C GLU A 65 -16.51 24.49 6.34
N HIS A 66 -16.81 24.81 7.59
CA HIS A 66 -16.40 26.05 8.22
C HIS A 66 -16.17 25.82 9.71
N LYS A 67 -14.91 25.94 10.18
CA LYS A 67 -14.50 25.79 11.59
C LYS A 67 -14.98 24.46 12.19
N GLN A 68 -14.72 23.34 11.51
CA GLN A 68 -15.15 21.99 11.89
C GLN A 68 -16.68 21.80 11.99
N GLN A 69 -17.43 22.69 11.36
CA GLN A 69 -18.87 22.54 11.18
C GLN A 69 -19.18 22.27 9.71
N PHE A 70 -19.89 21.19 9.46
CA PHE A 70 -20.27 20.79 8.11
C PHE A 70 -21.70 21.27 7.83
N THR A 71 -21.83 22.03 6.75
CA THR A 71 -23.12 22.52 6.26
C THR A 71 -23.39 21.95 4.89
N VAL A 72 -24.43 21.13 4.77
CA VAL A 72 -24.85 20.65 3.46
C VAL A 72 -25.53 21.79 2.72
N GLU A 73 -24.85 22.36 1.72
CA GLU A 73 -25.39 23.41 0.83
C GLU A 73 -26.27 22.78 -0.26
N GLY A 74 -25.82 21.64 -0.78
CA GLY A 74 -26.46 20.91 -1.88
C GLY A 74 -26.11 21.46 -3.25
N LEU A 75 -26.38 20.65 -4.27
CA LEU A 75 -26.21 20.95 -5.69
C LEU A 75 -27.56 20.79 -6.40
N SER A 76 -27.85 21.65 -7.38
CA SER A 76 -29.01 21.46 -8.23
C SER A 76 -28.79 20.27 -9.20
N LYS A 77 -29.85 19.76 -9.79
CA LYS A 77 -29.77 18.69 -10.79
C LYS A 77 -28.93 19.08 -12.00
N GLU A 78 -29.08 20.33 -12.43
CA GLU A 78 -28.30 20.90 -13.54
C GLU A 78 -26.82 20.99 -13.21
N GLN A 79 -26.48 21.40 -11.97
CA GLN A 79 -25.10 21.43 -11.48
C GLN A 79 -24.49 20.02 -11.44
N ILE A 80 -25.22 19.03 -10.93
CA ILE A 80 -24.71 17.65 -10.86
C ILE A 80 -24.41 17.12 -12.27
N ILE A 81 -25.33 17.30 -13.22
CA ILE A 81 -25.13 16.87 -14.62
C ILE A 81 -23.89 17.56 -15.21
N GLN A 82 -23.78 18.87 -15.02
CA GLN A 82 -22.64 19.64 -15.54
C GLN A 82 -21.32 19.21 -14.87
N TYR A 83 -21.30 19.05 -13.54
CA TYR A 83 -20.09 18.66 -12.79
C TYR A 83 -19.62 17.23 -13.11
N LYS A 84 -20.53 16.28 -13.34
CA LYS A 84 -20.17 14.96 -13.82
C LYS A 84 -19.46 15.06 -15.18
N LYS A 85 -20.01 15.83 -16.10
CA LYS A 85 -19.39 16.06 -17.41
C LYS A 85 -18.04 16.74 -17.31
N ASP A 86 -17.93 17.80 -16.51
CA ASP A 86 -16.70 18.55 -16.32
C ASP A 86 -15.63 17.71 -15.62
N PHE A 87 -16.03 16.92 -14.64
CA PHE A 87 -15.14 16.00 -13.95
C PHE A 87 -14.53 14.96 -14.91
N TRP A 88 -15.37 14.29 -15.70
CA TRP A 88 -14.87 13.30 -16.67
C TRP A 88 -14.00 13.93 -17.77
N ASN A 89 -14.31 15.13 -18.19
CA ASN A 89 -13.46 15.86 -19.15
C ASN A 89 -12.11 16.20 -18.54
N GLN A 90 -12.06 16.60 -17.26
CA GLN A 90 -10.83 17.03 -16.60
C GLN A 90 -9.98 15.84 -16.14
N VAL A 91 -10.58 14.77 -15.60
CA VAL A 91 -9.82 13.58 -15.15
C VAL A 91 -9.18 12.83 -16.33
N ASN A 92 -9.76 12.93 -17.52
CA ASN A 92 -9.18 12.38 -18.75
C ASN A 92 -8.28 13.38 -19.51
N ASN A 93 -8.05 14.57 -18.96
CA ASN A 93 -7.14 15.55 -19.54
C ASN A 93 -5.76 15.47 -18.87
N PRO A 94 -4.71 15.04 -19.61
CA PRO A 94 -3.35 14.94 -19.05
C PRO A 94 -2.75 16.27 -18.57
N ASP A 95 -3.32 17.41 -18.99
CA ASP A 95 -2.93 18.72 -18.48
C ASP A 95 -3.53 19.04 -17.11
N CYS A 96 -4.52 18.25 -16.66
CA CYS A 96 -5.15 18.38 -15.35
C CYS A 96 -4.61 17.33 -14.37
N ILE A 97 -4.69 16.05 -14.75
CA ILE A 97 -4.18 14.92 -13.98
C ILE A 97 -3.55 13.91 -14.95
N ASN A 98 -2.44 13.29 -14.55
CA ASN A 98 -1.68 12.42 -15.46
C ASN A 98 -2.37 11.09 -15.78
N GLU A 99 -3.22 10.59 -14.88
CA GLU A 99 -3.88 9.30 -15.03
C GLU A 99 -5.26 9.28 -14.36
N ASN A 100 -6.24 8.75 -15.09
CA ASN A 100 -7.58 8.49 -14.56
C ASN A 100 -7.62 7.08 -13.94
N LEU A 101 -7.86 7.02 -12.64
CA LEU A 101 -7.99 5.76 -11.89
C LEU A 101 -9.44 5.30 -11.72
N LEU A 102 -10.41 6.14 -12.12
CA LEU A 102 -11.82 5.92 -11.83
C LEU A 102 -12.53 5.16 -12.95
N SER A 103 -13.50 4.37 -12.55
CA SER A 103 -14.56 3.81 -13.40
C SER A 103 -15.86 4.60 -13.23
N ASP A 104 -16.83 4.38 -14.12
CA ASP A 104 -18.14 5.04 -14.05
C ASP A 104 -18.85 4.83 -12.70
N ASN A 105 -18.58 3.71 -12.04
CA ASN A 105 -19.16 3.37 -10.74
C ASN A 105 -18.49 4.08 -9.54
N ASP A 106 -17.43 4.86 -9.75
CA ASP A 106 -16.74 5.59 -8.68
C ASP A 106 -17.27 7.01 -8.51
N LEU A 107 -18.24 7.40 -9.33
CA LEU A 107 -18.94 8.68 -9.28
C LEU A 107 -20.43 8.45 -9.01
N TYR A 108 -20.91 8.80 -7.83
CA TYR A 108 -22.27 8.55 -7.38
C TYR A 108 -23.00 9.84 -7.03
N GLU A 109 -24.25 9.99 -7.53
CA GLU A 109 -25.14 11.09 -7.16
C GLU A 109 -26.24 10.61 -6.21
N GLY A 110 -26.55 11.40 -5.22
CA GLY A 110 -27.60 11.07 -4.28
C GLY A 110 -28.29 12.32 -3.73
N CYS A 111 -29.39 12.11 -3.03
CA CYS A 111 -30.18 13.15 -2.40
C CYS A 111 -30.14 13.02 -0.88
N TYR A 112 -29.67 14.05 -0.21
CA TYR A 112 -29.63 14.16 1.25
C TYR A 112 -30.59 15.27 1.68
N LYS A 113 -31.74 14.92 2.32
CA LYS A 113 -32.73 15.90 2.83
C LYS A 113 -33.10 16.94 1.78
N ASP A 114 -33.48 16.49 0.59
CA ASP A 114 -33.83 17.31 -0.59
C ASP A 114 -32.67 18.09 -1.23
N LYS A 115 -31.44 17.84 -0.85
CA LYS A 115 -30.23 18.46 -1.40
C LYS A 115 -29.43 17.43 -2.18
N GLY A 116 -29.12 17.73 -3.45
CA GLY A 116 -28.30 16.87 -4.27
C GLY A 116 -26.83 16.90 -3.82
N LEU A 117 -26.17 15.76 -3.81
CA LEU A 117 -24.73 15.62 -3.54
C LEU A 117 -24.08 14.76 -4.61
N LEU A 118 -22.79 14.97 -4.84
CA LEU A 118 -21.99 14.16 -5.71
C LEU A 118 -20.83 13.55 -4.92
N ILE A 119 -20.71 12.23 -4.92
CA ILE A 119 -19.66 11.48 -4.24
C ILE A 119 -18.68 10.97 -5.28
N ILE A 120 -17.40 11.15 -5.03
CA ILE A 120 -16.29 10.68 -5.86
C ILE A 120 -15.41 9.79 -5.00
N TYR A 121 -15.29 8.52 -5.36
CA TYR A 121 -14.32 7.62 -4.73
C TYR A 121 -13.04 7.60 -5.55
N VAL A 122 -11.94 7.97 -4.93
CA VAL A 122 -10.61 7.92 -5.53
C VAL A 122 -9.88 6.69 -4.97
N PRO A 123 -9.65 5.65 -5.77
CA PRO A 123 -8.90 4.49 -5.30
C PRO A 123 -7.43 4.83 -5.11
N ARG A 124 -6.77 4.07 -4.23
CA ARG A 124 -5.32 4.10 -4.14
C ARG A 124 -4.71 3.61 -5.46
N ALA A 125 -3.81 4.38 -6.03
CA ALA A 125 -3.06 3.97 -7.20
C ALA A 125 -2.14 2.79 -6.88
N SER A 126 -2.04 1.86 -7.81
CA SER A 126 -1.06 0.78 -7.71
C SER A 126 0.37 1.33 -7.72
N ARG A 127 1.33 0.52 -7.30
CA ARG A 127 2.75 0.91 -7.31
C ARG A 127 3.22 1.41 -8.66
N ILE A 128 2.80 0.75 -9.74
CA ILE A 128 3.20 1.08 -11.12
C ILE A 128 2.54 2.35 -11.66
N GLN A 129 1.38 2.75 -11.13
CA GLN A 129 0.67 3.96 -11.55
C GLN A 129 1.16 5.21 -10.81
N ARG A 130 1.81 5.04 -9.65
CA ARG A 130 2.34 6.19 -8.89
C ARG A 130 3.64 6.73 -9.47
N PRO A 131 3.87 8.05 -9.45
CA PRO A 131 3.04 9.07 -8.81
C PRO A 131 1.85 9.52 -9.65
N ILE A 132 0.72 9.80 -9.00
CA ILE A 132 -0.39 10.53 -9.59
C ILE A 132 -0.17 12.01 -9.31
N TYR A 133 -0.15 12.84 -10.35
CA TYR A 133 0.23 14.24 -10.26
C TYR A 133 -0.59 15.13 -11.18
N ARG A 134 -0.63 16.40 -10.84
CA ARG A 134 -1.25 17.47 -11.65
C ARG A 134 -0.31 17.93 -12.75
N THR A 135 -0.87 18.39 -13.85
CA THR A 135 -0.09 18.93 -14.98
C THR A 135 0.80 17.86 -15.66
N LYS A 136 1.80 18.29 -16.41
CA LYS A 136 2.70 17.42 -17.19
C LYS A 136 4.00 17.04 -16.45
N ASN A 137 4.20 17.58 -15.24
CA ASN A 137 5.45 17.39 -14.51
C ASN A 137 5.16 16.95 -13.08
N PRO A 138 5.64 15.80 -12.62
CA PRO A 138 5.42 15.33 -11.25
C PRO A 138 6.17 16.14 -10.19
N PHE A 139 7.23 16.86 -10.59
CA PHE A 139 8.09 17.63 -9.69
C PHE A 139 7.57 19.06 -9.46
N GLY A 140 8.22 19.80 -8.55
CA GLY A 140 7.89 21.19 -8.29
C GLY A 140 6.57 21.39 -7.52
N GLY A 141 6.10 20.39 -6.79
CA GLY A 141 4.90 20.48 -5.98
C GLY A 141 3.60 20.20 -6.72
N HIS A 142 3.64 19.43 -7.80
CA HIS A 142 2.47 18.98 -8.55
C HIS A 142 1.98 17.59 -8.13
N THR A 143 2.72 16.87 -7.31
CA THR A 143 2.36 15.60 -6.68
C THR A 143 1.98 15.84 -5.23
N PHE A 144 0.87 15.27 -4.79
CA PHE A 144 0.36 15.45 -3.44
C PHE A 144 0.26 14.12 -2.71
N LYS A 145 0.33 14.18 -1.37
CA LYS A 145 0.11 13.08 -0.45
C LYS A 145 -0.84 13.51 0.66
N ARG A 146 -1.64 12.59 1.18
CA ARG A 146 -2.49 12.82 2.34
C ARG A 146 -1.70 12.58 3.61
N ASN A 147 -1.78 13.51 4.53
CA ASN A 147 -1.26 13.32 5.88
C ASN A 147 -2.24 13.99 6.84
N ASN A 148 -2.85 13.18 7.73
CA ASN A 148 -4.00 13.59 8.51
C ASN A 148 -5.10 14.16 7.59
N GLU A 149 -5.66 15.32 7.86
CA GLU A 149 -6.74 15.96 7.09
C GLU A 149 -6.23 16.81 5.91
N GLY A 150 -4.92 16.92 5.69
CA GLY A 150 -4.33 17.84 4.73
C GLY A 150 -3.75 17.20 3.47
N ASP A 151 -3.88 17.92 2.35
CA ASP A 151 -3.21 17.63 1.09
C ASP A 151 -1.86 18.33 1.04
N TYR A 152 -0.77 17.58 1.17
CA TYR A 152 0.58 18.12 1.21
C TYR A 152 1.35 17.80 -0.06
N LYS A 153 2.11 18.78 -0.54
CA LYS A 153 3.01 18.59 -1.68
C LYS A 153 4.09 17.59 -1.33
N CYS A 154 4.31 16.61 -2.20
CA CYS A 154 5.45 15.72 -2.09
C CYS A 154 6.75 16.48 -2.39
N THR A 155 7.81 16.12 -1.69
CA THR A 155 9.16 16.56 -2.04
C THR A 155 9.63 15.87 -3.31
N ASP A 156 10.57 16.48 -4.04
CA ASP A 156 11.15 15.87 -5.24
C ASP A 156 11.81 14.51 -4.95
N THR A 157 12.31 14.31 -3.73
CA THR A 157 12.87 13.02 -3.30
C THR A 157 11.80 11.94 -3.18
N GLU A 158 10.62 12.26 -2.65
CA GLU A 158 9.49 11.34 -2.58
C GLU A 158 8.99 10.98 -3.97
N VAL A 159 8.88 11.97 -4.85
CA VAL A 159 8.49 11.76 -6.26
C VAL A 159 9.49 10.84 -6.97
N LYS A 160 10.79 11.08 -6.82
CA LYS A 160 11.84 10.21 -7.38
C LYS A 160 11.73 8.77 -6.88
N ARG A 161 11.38 8.57 -5.61
CA ARG A 161 11.14 7.23 -5.05
C ARG A 161 9.93 6.56 -5.69
N MET A 162 8.80 7.26 -5.82
CA MET A 162 7.60 6.71 -6.48
C MET A 162 7.89 6.30 -7.92
N ILE A 163 8.60 7.15 -8.70
CA ILE A 163 9.00 6.84 -10.08
C ILE A 163 9.91 5.62 -10.13
N ALA A 164 10.88 5.53 -9.24
CA ALA A 164 11.78 4.39 -9.18
C ALA A 164 11.06 3.10 -8.77
N ASP A 165 10.03 3.20 -7.93
CA ASP A 165 9.21 2.07 -7.51
C ASP A 165 8.21 1.63 -8.59
N SER A 166 7.86 2.52 -9.54
CA SER A 166 6.95 2.21 -10.65
C SER A 166 7.62 1.45 -11.80
N ASP A 167 8.95 1.43 -11.87
CA ASP A 167 9.66 0.71 -12.92
C ASP A 167 9.56 -0.82 -12.70
N GLU A 168 8.73 -1.46 -13.50
CA GLU A 168 8.59 -2.92 -13.52
C GLU A 168 9.68 -3.62 -14.31
N SER A 169 10.31 -2.93 -15.25
CA SER A 169 11.33 -3.52 -16.13
C SER A 169 12.64 -3.78 -15.40
N HIS A 170 12.91 -2.97 -14.37
CA HIS A 170 14.12 -3.08 -13.55
C HIS A 170 13.78 -2.92 -12.05
N PRO A 171 13.13 -3.93 -11.43
CA PRO A 171 12.87 -3.90 -10.00
C PRO A 171 14.18 -3.70 -9.24
N ARG A 172 14.20 -2.77 -8.29
CA ARG A 172 15.42 -2.46 -7.51
C ARG A 172 15.99 -3.65 -6.78
N ASP A 173 15.12 -4.53 -6.31
CA ASP A 173 15.48 -5.73 -5.59
C ASP A 173 16.13 -6.80 -6.48
N SER A 174 15.93 -6.74 -7.80
CA SER A 174 16.61 -7.59 -8.78
C SER A 174 17.99 -7.09 -9.21
N ARG A 175 18.42 -5.93 -8.70
CA ARG A 175 19.74 -5.36 -8.97
C ARG A 175 20.85 -6.32 -8.50
N ILE A 176 21.82 -6.58 -9.37
CA ILE A 176 23.03 -7.34 -9.03
C ILE A 176 23.95 -6.44 -8.19
N LEU A 177 24.42 -6.98 -7.06
CA LEU A 177 25.38 -6.32 -6.19
C LEU A 177 26.79 -6.72 -6.59
N ALA A 178 27.63 -5.74 -6.88
CA ALA A 178 29.03 -6.00 -7.27
C ALA A 178 29.84 -6.54 -6.08
N ASN A 179 30.70 -7.54 -6.37
CA ASN A 179 31.63 -8.12 -5.41
C ASN A 179 30.99 -8.89 -4.23
N TYR A 180 29.70 -9.23 -4.31
CA TYR A 180 29.06 -10.15 -3.35
C TYR A 180 29.24 -11.60 -3.81
N SER A 181 29.49 -12.48 -2.85
CA SER A 181 29.80 -13.91 -3.05
C SER A 181 29.00 -14.82 -2.13
N MET A 182 29.25 -16.12 -2.19
CA MET A 182 28.69 -17.07 -1.22
C MET A 182 29.12 -16.80 0.22
N ASP A 183 30.23 -16.09 0.43
CA ASP A 183 30.70 -15.71 1.76
C ASP A 183 29.78 -14.69 2.44
N ASP A 184 28.97 -13.96 1.65
CA ASP A 184 27.97 -13.00 2.14
C ASP A 184 26.65 -13.67 2.55
N ILE A 185 26.48 -14.94 2.20
CA ILE A 185 25.29 -15.71 2.53
C ILE A 185 25.45 -16.37 3.92
N ASP A 186 24.39 -16.28 4.72
CA ASP A 186 24.31 -17.05 5.96
C ASP A 186 23.94 -18.52 5.67
N ASN A 187 24.90 -19.42 5.85
CA ASN A 187 24.74 -20.83 5.58
C ASN A 187 23.64 -21.48 6.45
N GLU A 188 23.47 -21.02 7.68
CA GLU A 188 22.42 -21.53 8.56
C GLU A 188 21.03 -21.17 8.01
N THR A 189 20.82 -19.93 7.62
CA THR A 189 19.60 -19.46 6.99
C THR A 189 19.28 -20.25 5.71
N LEU A 190 20.27 -20.43 4.83
CA LEU A 190 20.08 -21.19 3.59
C LEU A 190 19.72 -22.65 3.86
N THR A 191 20.39 -23.28 4.82
CA THR A 191 20.11 -24.67 5.22
C THR A 191 18.68 -24.79 5.75
N GLN A 192 18.26 -23.90 6.62
CA GLN A 192 16.91 -23.89 7.18
C GLN A 192 15.84 -23.65 6.11
N TYR A 193 16.11 -22.76 5.15
CA TYR A 193 15.21 -22.52 4.04
C TYR A 193 15.06 -23.77 3.15
N ARG A 194 16.18 -24.42 2.82
CA ARG A 194 16.17 -25.68 2.04
C ARG A 194 15.39 -26.80 2.76
N GLN A 195 15.52 -26.92 4.07
CA GLN A 195 14.74 -27.88 4.87
C GLN A 195 13.25 -27.57 4.82
N LEU A 196 12.86 -26.29 4.98
CA LEU A 196 11.47 -25.86 4.86
C LEU A 196 10.92 -26.16 3.46
N PHE A 197 11.69 -25.85 2.42
CA PHE A 197 11.33 -26.13 1.03
C PHE A 197 11.14 -27.65 0.78
N ALA A 198 12.05 -28.49 1.31
CA ALA A 198 11.95 -29.95 1.20
C ALA A 198 10.71 -30.49 1.93
N ASN A 199 10.39 -29.96 3.10
CA ASN A 199 9.19 -30.37 3.84
C ASN A 199 7.90 -30.03 3.10
N LEU A 200 7.84 -28.85 2.47
CA LEU A 200 6.67 -28.42 1.71
C LEU A 200 6.56 -29.06 0.32
N LYS A 201 7.69 -29.41 -0.28
CA LYS A 201 7.77 -29.95 -1.65
C LYS A 201 8.77 -31.10 -1.75
N PRO A 202 8.50 -32.29 -1.14
CA PRO A 202 9.49 -33.36 -0.95
C PRO A 202 9.98 -34.01 -2.24
N THR A 203 9.27 -33.86 -3.35
CA THR A 203 9.65 -34.44 -4.65
C THR A 203 10.13 -33.39 -5.67
N HIS A 204 10.39 -32.15 -5.21
CA HIS A 204 10.75 -31.09 -6.14
C HIS A 204 12.17 -31.24 -6.71
N PRO A 205 12.36 -31.12 -8.04
CA PRO A 205 13.67 -31.33 -8.68
C PRO A 205 14.81 -30.44 -8.13
N TRP A 206 14.47 -29.26 -7.60
CA TRP A 206 15.48 -28.33 -7.09
C TRP A 206 16.17 -28.80 -5.80
N LEU A 207 15.65 -29.83 -5.15
CA LEU A 207 16.27 -30.41 -3.95
C LEU A 207 17.64 -31.02 -4.23
N SER A 208 17.88 -31.50 -5.46
CA SER A 208 19.16 -32.06 -5.89
C SER A 208 20.21 -31.05 -6.34
N LEU A 209 19.83 -29.75 -6.45
CA LEU A 209 20.73 -28.70 -6.88
C LEU A 209 21.72 -28.33 -5.76
N ASN A 210 22.94 -27.90 -6.14
CA ASN A 210 23.84 -27.27 -5.19
C ASN A 210 23.30 -25.89 -4.75
N ASP A 211 23.91 -25.28 -3.75
CA ASP A 211 23.40 -24.05 -3.14
C ASP A 211 23.32 -22.89 -4.11
N LEU A 212 24.37 -22.67 -4.94
CA LEU A 212 24.37 -21.61 -5.94
C LEU A 212 23.32 -21.83 -7.03
N GLU A 213 23.17 -23.04 -7.51
CA GLU A 213 22.14 -23.42 -8.48
C GLU A 213 20.74 -23.23 -7.90
N PHE A 214 20.55 -23.60 -6.63
CA PHE A 214 19.28 -23.41 -5.93
C PHE A 214 18.95 -21.92 -5.78
N LEU A 215 19.91 -21.11 -5.34
CA LEU A 215 19.78 -19.64 -5.23
C LEU A 215 19.54 -18.98 -6.60
N THR A 216 20.13 -19.53 -7.67
CA THR A 216 19.87 -19.08 -9.05
C THR A 216 18.41 -19.36 -9.45
N LYS A 217 17.84 -20.51 -9.07
CA LYS A 217 16.42 -20.80 -9.33
C LYS A 217 15.46 -19.91 -8.55
N LEU A 218 15.89 -19.38 -7.41
CA LEU A 218 15.14 -18.44 -6.59
C LEU A 218 15.38 -16.97 -7.04
N GLU A 219 16.17 -16.75 -8.07
CA GLU A 219 16.60 -15.42 -8.54
C GLU A 219 17.38 -14.60 -7.48
N ALA A 220 17.85 -15.27 -6.43
CA ALA A 220 18.75 -14.68 -5.45
C ALA A 220 20.15 -14.46 -6.03
N TYR A 221 20.53 -15.28 -7.01
CA TYR A 221 21.72 -15.13 -7.84
C TYR A 221 21.28 -15.13 -9.31
N ARG A 222 21.74 -14.20 -10.11
CA ARG A 222 21.36 -14.10 -11.52
C ARG A 222 22.48 -13.62 -12.40
N LYS A 223 22.32 -13.85 -13.71
CA LYS A 223 23.15 -13.29 -14.77
C LYS A 223 22.29 -12.36 -15.62
N ASP A 224 22.70 -11.10 -15.70
CA ASP A 224 22.11 -10.14 -16.63
C ASP A 224 22.57 -10.45 -18.06
N ARG A 225 21.60 -10.60 -18.97
CA ARG A 225 21.91 -10.94 -20.37
C ARG A 225 22.38 -9.74 -21.20
N HIS A 226 22.08 -8.52 -20.76
CA HIS A 226 22.44 -7.30 -21.44
C HIS A 226 23.84 -6.83 -21.03
N THR A 227 24.07 -6.72 -19.71
CA THR A 227 25.37 -6.27 -19.15
C THR A 227 26.38 -7.41 -19.07
N ARG A 228 25.91 -8.68 -19.05
CA ARG A 228 26.69 -9.90 -18.77
C ARG A 228 27.22 -9.98 -17.35
N GLU A 229 26.82 -9.07 -16.50
CA GLU A 229 27.11 -9.14 -15.07
C GLU A 229 26.40 -10.33 -14.46
N GLU A 230 27.05 -10.99 -13.51
CA GLU A 230 26.45 -12.07 -12.73
C GLU A 230 26.81 -11.90 -11.26
N GLY A 231 25.88 -12.20 -10.36
CA GLY A 231 26.07 -12.03 -8.93
C GLY A 231 24.79 -12.14 -8.15
N PHE A 232 24.92 -11.94 -6.84
CA PHE A 232 23.79 -11.87 -5.94
C PHE A 232 22.95 -10.64 -6.19
N THR A 233 21.62 -10.83 -6.16
CA THR A 233 20.66 -9.72 -6.24
C THR A 233 20.48 -9.10 -4.87
N LEU A 234 20.00 -7.85 -4.82
CA LEU A 234 19.64 -7.19 -3.57
C LEU A 234 18.60 -8.05 -2.80
N ALA A 235 17.59 -8.61 -3.48
CA ALA A 235 16.63 -9.52 -2.86
C ALA A 235 17.29 -10.77 -2.28
N GLY A 236 18.27 -11.34 -2.98
CA GLY A 236 19.01 -12.51 -2.52
C GLY A 236 19.79 -12.24 -1.22
N ILE A 237 20.50 -11.11 -1.15
CA ILE A 237 21.22 -10.72 0.06
C ILE A 237 20.26 -10.34 1.19
N LEU A 238 19.18 -9.61 0.92
CA LEU A 238 18.17 -9.31 1.94
C LEU A 238 17.52 -10.58 2.51
N MET A 239 17.32 -11.61 1.69
CA MET A 239 16.65 -12.84 2.10
C MET A 239 17.55 -13.81 2.83
N PHE A 240 18.83 -13.93 2.43
CA PHE A 240 19.76 -14.97 2.88
C PHE A 240 21.10 -14.44 3.40
N GLY A 241 21.34 -13.15 3.30
CA GLY A 241 22.65 -12.56 3.65
C GLY A 241 22.90 -12.52 5.14
N LYS A 242 24.18 -12.37 5.47
CA LYS A 242 24.64 -11.99 6.81
C LYS A 242 24.27 -10.54 7.12
N THR A 243 24.08 -10.21 8.36
CA THR A 243 23.72 -8.84 8.81
C THR A 243 24.71 -7.79 8.30
N GLU A 244 26.01 -8.08 8.35
CA GLU A 244 27.08 -7.18 7.88
C GLU A 244 26.99 -6.93 6.37
N SER A 245 26.70 -7.97 5.58
CA SER A 245 26.55 -7.86 4.14
C SER A 245 25.25 -7.10 3.73
N ILE A 246 24.18 -7.27 4.51
CA ILE A 246 22.92 -6.52 4.30
C ILE A 246 23.12 -5.04 4.59
N THR A 247 23.80 -4.69 5.69
CA THR A 247 23.97 -3.31 6.14
C THR A 247 25.14 -2.59 5.47
N ASP A 248 25.84 -3.25 4.55
CA ASP A 248 26.87 -2.63 3.74
C ASP A 248 26.31 -1.44 2.93
N PRO A 249 27.08 -0.34 2.74
CA PRO A 249 26.67 0.83 1.97
C PRO A 249 26.16 0.53 0.55
N GLU A 250 26.69 -0.50 -0.09
CA GLU A 250 26.31 -0.90 -1.45
C GLU A 250 25.00 -1.71 -1.50
N CYS A 251 24.54 -2.25 -0.38
CA CYS A 251 23.32 -3.04 -0.25
C CYS A 251 22.17 -2.21 0.34
N ALA A 252 22.00 -2.28 1.64
CA ALA A 252 20.88 -1.65 2.34
C ALA A 252 21.32 -1.06 3.70
N PRO A 253 22.10 0.04 3.72
CA PRO A 253 22.75 0.56 4.94
C PRO A 253 21.79 0.97 6.05
N ASN A 254 20.54 1.26 5.70
CA ASN A 254 19.51 1.64 6.68
C ASN A 254 18.51 0.51 6.96
N TYR A 255 18.84 -0.72 6.58
CA TYR A 255 17.97 -1.87 6.82
C TYR A 255 17.90 -2.17 8.32
N PHE A 256 16.68 -2.14 8.85
CA PHE A 256 16.39 -2.41 10.24
C PHE A 256 14.98 -3.02 10.36
N PRO A 257 14.85 -4.35 10.35
CA PRO A 257 13.55 -4.99 10.53
C PRO A 257 13.08 -4.84 11.97
N ASP A 258 11.84 -4.37 12.17
CA ASP A 258 11.30 -4.06 13.50
C ASP A 258 9.81 -4.47 13.56
N TYR A 259 9.53 -5.51 14.32
CA TYR A 259 8.17 -5.91 14.66
C TYR A 259 7.83 -5.41 16.05
N ARG A 260 6.70 -4.75 16.20
CA ARG A 260 6.16 -4.27 17.47
C ARG A 260 4.75 -4.76 17.67
N GLU A 261 4.47 -5.22 18.88
CA GLU A 261 3.16 -5.73 19.27
C GLU A 261 2.52 -4.79 20.27
N HIS A 262 1.24 -4.49 20.09
CA HIS A 262 0.44 -3.68 20.98
C HIS A 262 -0.81 -4.47 21.38
N LEU A 263 -0.79 -5.08 22.56
CA LEU A 263 -1.93 -5.85 23.11
C LEU A 263 -2.63 -5.13 24.27
N THR A 264 -2.32 -3.86 24.51
CA THR A 264 -2.92 -3.07 25.59
C THR A 264 -3.39 -1.72 25.07
N GLU A 265 -4.45 -1.21 25.67
CA GLU A 265 -4.97 0.15 25.42
C GLU A 265 -4.22 1.23 26.22
N ASP A 266 -3.28 0.84 27.11
CA ASP A 266 -2.47 1.78 27.87
C ASP A 266 -1.46 2.50 26.96
N SER A 267 -1.73 3.77 26.69
CA SER A 267 -0.88 4.62 25.84
C SER A 267 0.52 4.92 26.41
N SER A 268 0.74 4.61 27.69
CA SER A 268 2.08 4.73 28.32
C SER A 268 3.02 3.60 27.89
N ILE A 269 2.47 2.48 27.44
CA ILE A 269 3.22 1.31 26.97
C ILE A 269 3.42 1.43 25.47
N ARG A 270 4.65 1.64 25.03
CA ARG A 270 5.00 1.80 23.60
C ARG A 270 4.85 0.52 22.79
N TRP A 271 5.07 -0.64 23.39
CA TRP A 271 4.87 -1.99 22.82
C TRP A 271 4.80 -3.01 23.94
N THR A 272 4.03 -4.05 23.75
CA THR A 272 3.95 -5.20 24.68
C THR A 272 5.04 -6.22 24.39
N ASP A 273 5.47 -6.31 23.13
CA ASP A 273 6.63 -7.11 22.72
C ASP A 273 7.26 -6.54 21.44
N ARG A 274 8.53 -6.93 21.16
CA ARG A 274 9.30 -6.42 20.05
C ARG A 274 10.28 -7.47 19.53
N ILE A 275 10.41 -7.57 18.20
CA ILE A 275 11.46 -8.33 17.53
C ILE A 275 12.24 -7.38 16.65
N CYS A 276 13.49 -7.15 16.96
CA CYS A 276 14.41 -6.29 16.22
C CYS A 276 15.83 -6.86 16.29
N PRO A 277 16.77 -6.37 15.47
CA PRO A 277 18.18 -6.75 15.55
C PRO A 277 18.76 -6.53 16.95
N ASP A 278 19.30 -7.59 17.54
CA ASP A 278 19.92 -7.59 18.86
C ASP A 278 21.33 -8.22 18.87
N GLY A 279 21.82 -8.62 17.68
CA GLY A 279 23.12 -9.26 17.50
C GLY A 279 23.15 -10.76 17.80
N THR A 280 22.03 -11.38 18.17
CA THR A 280 21.96 -12.82 18.49
C THR A 280 21.55 -13.67 17.28
N TRP A 281 21.18 -13.06 16.18
CA TRP A 281 20.72 -13.72 14.95
C TRP A 281 21.03 -12.86 13.72
N GLU A 282 21.15 -13.53 12.57
CA GLU A 282 21.28 -12.84 11.28
C GLU A 282 19.96 -12.19 10.88
N THR A 283 19.99 -10.87 10.63
CA THR A 283 18.77 -10.05 10.50
C THR A 283 18.15 -10.10 9.11
N ASN A 284 18.46 -11.13 8.32
CA ASN A 284 17.87 -11.30 7.01
C ASN A 284 16.33 -11.54 7.08
N LEU A 285 15.66 -11.32 5.96
CA LEU A 285 14.20 -11.40 5.88
C LEU A 285 13.65 -12.77 6.26
N PHE A 286 14.36 -13.87 5.94
CA PHE A 286 13.91 -15.22 6.29
C PHE A 286 13.93 -15.46 7.80
N GLN A 287 15.00 -15.06 8.50
CA GLN A 287 15.08 -15.19 9.96
C GLN A 287 14.08 -14.28 10.66
N PHE A 288 13.91 -13.05 10.17
CA PHE A 288 12.91 -12.13 10.70
C PHE A 288 11.49 -12.69 10.51
N TYR A 289 11.15 -13.14 9.30
CA TYR A 289 9.85 -13.76 9.01
C TYR A 289 9.55 -14.94 9.95
N ARG A 290 10.49 -15.85 10.14
CA ARG A 290 10.29 -17.02 11.00
C ARG A 290 9.98 -16.65 12.44
N ARG A 291 10.68 -15.63 12.99
CA ARG A 291 10.47 -15.13 14.34
C ARG A 291 9.12 -14.47 14.50
N VAL A 292 8.76 -13.59 13.58
CA VAL A 292 7.46 -12.91 13.58
C VAL A 292 6.32 -13.90 13.36
N TYR A 293 6.44 -14.81 12.39
CA TYR A 293 5.43 -15.81 12.10
C TYR A 293 5.18 -16.74 13.30
N SER A 294 6.23 -17.21 13.94
CA SER A 294 6.12 -18.02 15.16
C SER A 294 5.37 -17.29 16.27
N LYS A 295 5.66 -15.98 16.44
CA LYS A 295 4.99 -15.14 17.42
C LYS A 295 3.50 -14.98 17.10
N LEU A 296 3.17 -14.58 15.90
CA LEU A 296 1.79 -14.38 15.46
C LEU A 296 0.95 -15.66 15.57
N THR A 297 1.51 -16.80 15.18
CA THR A 297 0.79 -18.09 15.27
C THR A 297 0.56 -18.56 16.70
N THR A 298 1.39 -18.11 17.64
CA THR A 298 1.21 -18.42 19.08
C THR A 298 0.06 -17.58 19.68
N LEU A 299 -0.14 -16.36 19.19
CA LEU A 299 -1.18 -15.46 19.66
C LEU A 299 -2.57 -15.76 19.08
N LEU A 300 -2.63 -16.40 17.91
CA LEU A 300 -3.90 -16.79 17.29
C LEU A 300 -4.52 -17.96 18.06
N SER A 301 -5.64 -17.70 18.75
CA SER A 301 -6.48 -18.75 19.31
C SER A 301 -7.00 -19.61 18.17
N LYS A 302 -6.60 -20.87 18.12
CA LYS A 302 -7.19 -21.85 17.18
C LYS A 302 -8.52 -22.32 17.77
N PRO A 303 -9.69 -21.93 17.23
CA PRO A 303 -10.96 -22.44 17.72
C PRO A 303 -10.99 -23.96 17.51
N PHE A 304 -11.31 -24.69 18.56
CA PHE A 304 -11.51 -26.13 18.46
C PHE A 304 -12.90 -26.38 17.87
N GLN A 305 -12.94 -26.72 16.58
CA GLN A 305 -14.19 -27.06 15.90
C GLN A 305 -14.21 -28.53 15.53
N ILE A 306 -15.31 -29.20 15.81
CA ILE A 306 -15.56 -30.58 15.38
C ILE A 306 -16.74 -30.53 14.41
N LYS A 307 -16.55 -31.05 13.18
CA LYS A 307 -17.61 -31.30 12.24
C LYS A 307 -17.59 -32.78 11.86
N ASP A 308 -18.73 -33.43 12.01
CA ASP A 308 -18.89 -34.86 11.74
C ASP A 308 -17.91 -35.78 12.54
N GLY A 309 -17.54 -35.37 13.77
CA GLY A 309 -16.61 -36.12 14.61
C GLY A 309 -15.12 -35.97 14.24
N ILE A 310 -14.81 -35.17 13.25
CA ILE A 310 -13.43 -34.89 12.78
C ILE A 310 -13.07 -33.46 13.14
N ARG A 311 -11.88 -33.26 13.69
CA ARG A 311 -11.32 -31.91 13.95
C ARG A 311 -11.06 -31.18 12.64
N ILE A 312 -11.61 -29.99 12.49
CA ILE A 312 -11.30 -29.08 11.39
C ILE A 312 -10.30 -28.05 11.91
N ASP A 313 -9.08 -28.05 11.31
CA ASP A 313 -8.11 -26.98 11.49
C ASP A 313 -8.40 -25.91 10.41
N GLU A 314 -9.41 -25.05 10.64
CA GLU A 314 -9.62 -23.88 9.80
C GLU A 314 -8.56 -22.84 10.16
N THR A 315 -7.76 -22.46 9.19
CA THR A 315 -6.92 -21.27 9.27
C THR A 315 -7.84 -20.05 9.30
N THR A 316 -8.00 -19.43 10.45
CA THR A 316 -8.65 -18.14 10.55
C THR A 316 -7.81 -17.11 9.80
N THR A 317 -8.29 -16.69 8.64
CA THR A 317 -7.85 -15.46 7.97
C THR A 317 -8.49 -14.28 8.70
N HIS A 318 -7.66 -13.41 9.23
CA HIS A 318 -8.08 -12.08 9.69
C HIS A 318 -7.91 -11.05 8.58
#